data_dcf3dab05834f36a438270c8678b6a35
#
_entry.id   dcf3dab05834f36a438270c8678b6a35
#
_cell.length_a   1.000
_cell.length_b   1.000
_cell.length_c   1.000
_cell.angle_alpha   90.00
_cell.angle_beta   90.00
_cell.angle_gamma   90.00
#
_symmetry.space_group_name_H-M   'P 1'
#
loop_
_entity.id
_entity.type
_entity.pdbx_description
1 polymer ?
#
loop_
_entity_poly.entity_id
_entity_poly.type
_entity_poly.pdbx_seq_one_letter_code
_entity_poly.pdbx_strand_id
1 'polypeptide(L)'
;MSTTAGLPQIVLKPHQAGTFLSRHPWVLAKSIVMPQHSPDDGEVVDLVLPNGRWIARGIYNSRSHIRVRLYSWNAEESLDDNFWRRRLESAVQLRRQLGYDRLDGAARLVFSEADGLSGLIVDRYGRHLVVQVTALAVGRRLDTIVRILADVVQPRGIVVRTDAKIMQAEGLEPRDGVVYGEPLPAETEILENGLRFRIDLGEGQKTGYYLDQRENRRIAASYMRDRRVLDICCYVGGFSLAAARLGGAREVIGIDGSEKALEQARANAALNDIQNVRFEKEDCFDALERRLAVGEKFGAIVLDPPRFAGNKQAVDQALRAYHRLNRMAVELLEPGGILVTCSCSGRVTRDDFLHMLAGVSQKTRRNLQILEQRGPSPDHPVMISCPETDYLKCFVCRG
;
A
#
# COMPACT_ATOMS: atom_id res chain seq x y z
N MET A 1 -38.22 -31.91 -9.99
CA MET A 1 -37.79 -31.39 -8.71
C MET A 1 -36.28 -31.24 -8.79
N SER A 2 -35.80 -30.06 -9.12
CA SER A 2 -34.36 -29.77 -9.15
C SER A 2 -33.92 -29.61 -7.69
N THR A 3 -33.22 -30.61 -7.16
CA THR A 3 -32.51 -30.46 -5.89
C THR A 3 -31.47 -29.40 -6.08
N THR A 4 -31.71 -28.21 -5.55
CA THR A 4 -30.63 -27.20 -5.35
C THR A 4 -29.62 -27.84 -4.41
N ALA A 5 -28.62 -28.49 -4.95
CA ALA A 5 -27.47 -28.94 -4.18
C ALA A 5 -26.91 -27.70 -3.48
N GLY A 6 -26.81 -27.76 -2.16
CA GLY A 6 -26.20 -26.65 -1.37
C GLY A 6 -24.76 -26.40 -1.83
N LEU A 7 -24.25 -25.20 -1.57
CA LEU A 7 -22.85 -24.89 -1.89
C LEU A 7 -21.90 -25.87 -1.17
N PRO A 8 -20.75 -26.20 -1.78
CA PRO A 8 -19.73 -27.02 -1.13
C PRO A 8 -19.30 -26.40 0.20
N GLN A 9 -19.11 -27.26 1.20
CA GLN A 9 -18.75 -26.82 2.54
C GLN A 9 -17.28 -27.06 2.84
N ILE A 10 -16.62 -26.07 3.36
CA ILE A 10 -15.28 -26.16 3.91
C ILE A 10 -15.34 -26.15 5.44
N VAL A 11 -14.94 -27.24 6.05
CA VAL A 11 -15.01 -27.43 7.50
C VAL A 11 -13.75 -26.91 8.18
N LEU A 12 -13.90 -26.04 9.16
CA LEU A 12 -12.77 -25.59 10.00
C LEU A 12 -12.29 -26.71 10.93
N LYS A 13 -11.01 -26.70 11.24
CA LYS A 13 -10.46 -27.48 12.34
C LYS A 13 -11.00 -26.95 13.68
N PRO A 14 -11.08 -27.79 14.72
CA PRO A 14 -11.43 -27.35 16.07
C PRO A 14 -10.58 -26.14 16.52
N HIS A 15 -11.19 -25.25 17.29
CA HIS A 15 -10.56 -24.05 17.89
C HIS A 15 -10.08 -22.96 16.90
N GLN A 16 -10.39 -23.06 15.60
CA GLN A 16 -10.02 -22.06 14.59
C GLN A 16 -11.11 -21.00 14.31
N ALA A 17 -12.27 -21.10 14.96
CA ALA A 17 -13.44 -20.28 14.63
C ALA A 17 -13.30 -18.77 14.96
N GLY A 18 -12.60 -18.44 16.06
CA GLY A 18 -12.53 -17.07 16.58
C GLY A 18 -12.11 -16.04 15.53
N THR A 19 -11.08 -16.33 14.77
CA THR A 19 -10.57 -15.47 13.69
C THR A 19 -11.65 -15.14 12.64
N PHE A 20 -12.43 -16.13 12.24
CA PHE A 20 -13.44 -15.97 11.17
C PHE A 20 -14.77 -15.40 11.68
N LEU A 21 -15.11 -15.67 12.92
CA LEU A 21 -16.22 -14.99 13.61
C LEU A 21 -15.91 -13.49 13.80
N SER A 22 -14.63 -13.14 13.96
CA SER A 22 -14.14 -11.74 13.95
C SER A 22 -14.00 -11.17 12.53
N ARG A 23 -14.51 -11.87 11.51
CA ARG A 23 -14.56 -11.45 10.09
C ARG A 23 -13.21 -11.30 9.40
N HIS A 24 -12.18 -12.03 9.83
CA HIS A 24 -10.93 -12.09 9.08
C HIS A 24 -11.15 -12.84 7.75
N PRO A 25 -10.75 -12.27 6.58
CA PRO A 25 -11.14 -12.82 5.28
C PRO A 25 -10.28 -14.00 4.80
N TRP A 26 -9.14 -14.32 5.43
CA TRP A 26 -8.19 -15.31 4.92
C TRP A 26 -8.24 -16.63 5.67
N VAL A 27 -8.81 -17.65 5.04
CA VAL A 27 -8.79 -19.03 5.57
C VAL A 27 -7.55 -19.74 5.03
N LEU A 28 -6.60 -19.98 5.90
CA LEU A 28 -5.35 -20.66 5.51
C LEU A 28 -5.56 -22.18 5.39
N ALA A 29 -4.79 -22.85 4.54
CA ALA A 29 -4.84 -24.29 4.34
C ALA A 29 -4.71 -25.09 5.67
N LYS A 30 -3.90 -24.61 6.60
CA LYS A 30 -3.70 -25.25 7.93
C LYS A 30 -4.93 -25.17 8.84
N SER A 31 -5.87 -24.28 8.57
CA SER A 31 -7.05 -24.01 9.43
C SER A 31 -8.27 -24.87 9.08
N ILE A 32 -8.22 -25.61 7.97
CA ILE A 32 -9.34 -26.43 7.49
C ILE A 32 -9.07 -27.91 7.61
N VAL A 33 -10.16 -28.68 7.70
CA VAL A 33 -10.12 -30.13 7.43
C VAL A 33 -10.09 -30.29 5.91
N MET A 34 -9.15 -31.07 5.40
CA MET A 34 -9.07 -31.31 3.95
C MET A 34 -10.33 -32.05 3.51
N PRO A 35 -11.09 -31.51 2.55
CA PRO A 35 -12.30 -32.15 2.07
C PRO A 35 -11.95 -33.44 1.29
N GLN A 36 -12.79 -34.47 1.39
CA GLN A 36 -12.63 -35.71 0.61
C GLN A 36 -12.75 -35.45 -0.91
N HIS A 37 -13.65 -34.57 -1.29
CA HIS A 37 -13.81 -34.05 -2.65
C HIS A 37 -13.59 -32.54 -2.58
N SER A 38 -12.46 -32.10 -3.14
CA SER A 38 -12.14 -30.68 -3.18
C SER A 38 -13.09 -29.94 -4.14
N PRO A 39 -13.61 -28.78 -3.73
CA PRO A 39 -14.30 -27.90 -4.69
C PRO A 39 -13.37 -27.50 -5.83
N ASP A 40 -13.94 -27.09 -6.95
CA ASP A 40 -13.17 -26.55 -8.06
C ASP A 40 -12.54 -25.19 -7.69
N ASP A 41 -11.35 -24.92 -8.24
CA ASP A 41 -10.68 -23.64 -8.06
C ASP A 41 -11.54 -22.50 -8.62
N GLY A 42 -11.87 -21.52 -7.77
CA GLY A 42 -12.78 -20.40 -8.11
C GLY A 42 -14.24 -20.64 -7.76
N GLU A 43 -14.58 -21.82 -7.23
CA GLU A 43 -15.94 -22.15 -6.81
C GLU A 43 -16.31 -21.39 -5.51
N VAL A 44 -17.59 -21.02 -5.41
CA VAL A 44 -18.16 -20.44 -4.21
C VAL A 44 -18.42 -21.54 -3.19
N VAL A 45 -17.94 -21.32 -1.95
CA VAL A 45 -18.03 -22.29 -0.87
C VAL A 45 -18.54 -21.63 0.42
N ASP A 46 -19.19 -22.42 1.28
CA ASP A 46 -19.56 -22.01 2.61
C ASP A 46 -18.54 -22.54 3.64
N LEU A 47 -18.04 -21.65 4.49
CA LEU A 47 -17.20 -21.99 5.65
C LEU A 47 -18.08 -22.36 6.82
N VAL A 48 -17.86 -23.56 7.37
CA VAL A 48 -18.66 -24.10 8.48
C VAL A 48 -17.79 -24.60 9.63
N LEU A 49 -18.37 -24.64 10.84
CA LEU A 49 -17.79 -25.32 12.00
C LEU A 49 -17.91 -26.83 11.87
N PRO A 50 -17.16 -27.62 12.71
CA PRO A 50 -17.27 -29.10 12.74
C PRO A 50 -18.69 -29.59 13.04
N ASN A 51 -19.53 -28.80 13.72
CA ASN A 51 -20.93 -29.13 14.01
C ASN A 51 -21.91 -28.67 12.91
N GLY A 52 -21.40 -28.25 11.73
CA GLY A 52 -22.20 -27.79 10.61
C GLY A 52 -22.70 -26.34 10.70
N ARG A 53 -22.43 -25.60 11.79
CA ARG A 53 -22.84 -24.20 11.91
C ARG A 53 -22.11 -23.34 10.87
N TRP A 54 -22.88 -22.62 10.05
CA TRP A 54 -22.39 -21.69 9.05
C TRP A 54 -21.65 -20.48 9.67
N ILE A 55 -20.60 -19.99 8.99
CA ILE A 55 -19.81 -18.82 9.43
C ILE A 55 -19.79 -17.74 8.35
N ALA A 56 -19.38 -18.09 7.12
CA ALA A 56 -19.15 -17.12 6.05
C ALA A 56 -19.16 -17.83 4.68
N ARG A 57 -19.29 -17.04 3.63
CA ARG A 57 -19.21 -17.47 2.24
C ARG A 57 -17.96 -16.91 1.58
N GLY A 58 -17.29 -17.72 0.80
CA GLY A 58 -16.04 -17.35 0.13
C GLY A 58 -15.80 -18.08 -1.18
N ILE A 59 -14.58 -17.94 -1.67
CA ILE A 59 -14.13 -18.57 -2.93
C ILE A 59 -12.89 -19.39 -2.65
N TYR A 60 -12.94 -20.64 -3.12
CA TYR A 60 -11.91 -21.65 -2.89
C TYR A 60 -10.78 -21.56 -3.93
N ASN A 61 -9.54 -21.86 -3.48
CA ASN A 61 -8.38 -22.03 -4.35
C ASN A 61 -7.43 -23.09 -3.74
N SER A 62 -7.29 -24.23 -4.44
CA SER A 62 -6.45 -25.36 -4.00
C SER A 62 -4.95 -25.06 -4.04
N ARG A 63 -4.51 -24.10 -4.85
CA ARG A 63 -3.10 -23.74 -5.04
C ARG A 63 -2.61 -22.68 -4.06
N SER A 64 -3.50 -21.77 -3.62
CA SER A 64 -3.14 -20.66 -2.75
C SER A 64 -2.89 -21.09 -1.30
N HIS A 65 -1.97 -20.41 -0.63
CA HIS A 65 -1.82 -20.49 0.83
C HIS A 65 -3.09 -20.05 1.56
N ILE A 66 -3.79 -19.05 1.00
CA ILE A 66 -5.12 -18.62 1.44
C ILE A 66 -6.15 -19.50 0.72
N ARG A 67 -6.51 -20.59 1.35
CA ARG A 67 -7.32 -21.65 0.78
C ARG A 67 -8.75 -21.21 0.44
N VAL A 68 -9.33 -20.31 1.27
CA VAL A 68 -10.61 -19.65 0.98
C VAL A 68 -10.47 -18.16 1.29
N ARG A 69 -10.88 -17.32 0.36
CA ARG A 69 -11.06 -15.89 0.61
C ARG A 69 -12.53 -15.64 0.89
N LEU A 70 -12.83 -15.14 2.09
CA LEU A 70 -14.20 -14.87 2.53
C LEU A 70 -14.64 -13.48 2.06
N TYR A 71 -15.86 -13.38 1.56
CA TYR A 71 -16.43 -12.15 1.02
C TYR A 71 -17.73 -11.74 1.72
N SER A 72 -18.49 -12.70 2.27
CA SER A 72 -19.75 -12.40 2.96
C SER A 72 -19.92 -13.18 4.26
N TRP A 73 -20.43 -12.50 5.28
CA TRP A 73 -20.86 -13.05 6.57
C TRP A 73 -22.41 -13.00 6.69
N ASN A 74 -23.09 -12.92 5.57
CA ASN A 74 -24.53 -13.04 5.46
C ASN A 74 -24.86 -14.29 4.61
N ALA A 75 -25.54 -15.27 5.21
CA ALA A 75 -25.87 -16.54 4.55
C ALA A 75 -26.82 -16.38 3.35
N GLU A 76 -27.66 -15.32 3.38
CA GLU A 76 -28.60 -15.01 2.29
C GLU A 76 -27.93 -14.28 1.12
N GLU A 77 -26.67 -13.84 1.26
CA GLU A 77 -25.98 -13.08 0.24
C GLU A 77 -25.26 -14.00 -0.74
N SER A 78 -25.64 -13.96 -2.03
CA SER A 78 -24.95 -14.63 -3.12
C SER A 78 -23.75 -13.81 -3.61
N LEU A 79 -22.64 -14.48 -3.99
CA LEU A 79 -21.47 -13.81 -4.57
C LEU A 79 -21.63 -13.66 -6.11
N ASP A 80 -22.76 -13.11 -6.53
CA ASP A 80 -23.14 -12.84 -7.91
C ASP A 80 -22.64 -11.48 -8.43
N ASP A 81 -22.98 -11.11 -9.66
CA ASP A 81 -22.60 -9.82 -10.26
C ASP A 81 -23.13 -8.64 -9.46
N ASN A 82 -24.30 -8.74 -8.82
CA ASN A 82 -24.87 -7.69 -7.98
C ASN A 82 -24.06 -7.51 -6.70
N PHE A 83 -23.54 -8.59 -6.12
CA PHE A 83 -22.64 -8.51 -4.98
C PHE A 83 -21.39 -7.69 -5.34
N TRP A 84 -20.71 -8.05 -6.44
CA TRP A 84 -19.50 -7.35 -6.88
C TRP A 84 -19.78 -5.87 -7.20
N ARG A 85 -20.92 -5.59 -7.84
CA ARG A 85 -21.35 -4.21 -8.12
C ARG A 85 -21.51 -3.39 -6.84
N ARG A 86 -22.28 -3.88 -5.88
CA ARG A 86 -22.49 -3.15 -4.60
C ARG A 86 -21.17 -2.88 -3.87
N ARG A 87 -20.24 -3.85 -3.84
CA ARG A 87 -18.93 -3.69 -3.19
C ARG A 87 -18.07 -2.64 -3.90
N LEU A 88 -18.01 -2.66 -5.22
CA LEU A 88 -17.28 -1.70 -6.03
C LEU A 88 -17.89 -0.29 -5.91
N GLU A 89 -19.20 -0.15 -5.97
CA GLU A 89 -19.90 1.12 -5.78
C GLU A 89 -19.61 1.71 -4.39
N SER A 90 -19.66 0.86 -3.34
CA SER A 90 -19.35 1.28 -1.97
C SER A 90 -17.91 1.79 -1.84
N ALA A 91 -16.93 1.08 -2.41
CA ALA A 91 -15.53 1.47 -2.38
C ALA A 91 -15.30 2.81 -3.11
N VAL A 92 -15.86 2.98 -4.29
CA VAL A 92 -15.78 4.24 -5.06
C VAL A 92 -16.48 5.38 -4.32
N GLN A 93 -17.65 5.12 -3.74
CA GLN A 93 -18.41 6.13 -2.99
C GLN A 93 -17.65 6.61 -1.75
N LEU A 94 -16.94 5.71 -1.05
CA LEU A 94 -16.06 6.11 0.06
C LEU A 94 -15.01 7.13 -0.40
N ARG A 95 -14.34 6.89 -1.53
CA ARG A 95 -13.32 7.82 -2.07
C ARG A 95 -13.91 9.16 -2.51
N ARG A 96 -15.15 9.16 -3.03
CA ARG A 96 -15.90 10.40 -3.31
C ARG A 96 -16.17 11.19 -2.03
N GLN A 97 -16.67 10.54 -0.99
CA GLN A 97 -16.92 11.17 0.33
C GLN A 97 -15.66 11.75 0.96
N LEU A 98 -14.52 11.11 0.75
CA LEU A 98 -13.21 11.56 1.22
C LEU A 98 -12.56 12.63 0.32
N GLY A 99 -13.20 13.02 -0.79
CA GLY A 99 -12.67 14.04 -1.72
C GLY A 99 -11.55 13.54 -2.64
N TYR A 100 -11.42 12.22 -2.81
CA TYR A 100 -10.40 11.61 -3.66
C TYR A 100 -10.90 11.26 -5.07
N ASP A 101 -12.03 11.83 -5.52
CA ASP A 101 -12.62 11.57 -6.83
C ASP A 101 -12.25 12.60 -7.90
N ARG A 102 -11.28 13.47 -7.62
CA ARG A 102 -10.81 14.50 -8.55
C ARG A 102 -10.20 13.92 -9.82
N LEU A 103 -10.62 14.40 -10.99
CA LEU A 103 -10.14 13.92 -12.29
C LEU A 103 -8.72 14.40 -12.65
N ASP A 104 -8.20 15.39 -11.95
CA ASP A 104 -6.82 15.89 -12.06
C ASP A 104 -5.87 15.24 -11.04
N GLY A 105 -6.39 14.35 -10.17
CA GLY A 105 -5.63 13.66 -9.14
C GLY A 105 -5.46 12.17 -9.40
N ALA A 106 -4.94 11.49 -8.40
CA ALA A 106 -4.88 10.04 -8.36
C ALA A 106 -5.42 9.52 -7.02
N ALA A 107 -5.97 8.31 -6.99
CA ALA A 107 -6.47 7.69 -5.77
C ALA A 107 -6.54 6.17 -5.90
N ARG A 108 -6.38 5.46 -4.78
CA ARG A 108 -6.74 4.05 -4.68
C ARG A 108 -8.24 3.93 -4.50
N LEU A 109 -8.96 3.52 -5.55
CA LEU A 109 -10.42 3.35 -5.52
C LEU A 109 -10.84 2.07 -4.82
N VAL A 110 -10.03 1.01 -4.91
CA VAL A 110 -10.27 -0.28 -4.23
C VAL A 110 -8.98 -0.76 -3.59
N PHE A 111 -9.05 -1.04 -2.30
CA PHE A 111 -7.94 -1.56 -1.51
C PHE A 111 -8.25 -2.94 -0.91
N SER A 112 -8.43 -3.91 -1.79
CA SER A 112 -8.47 -5.34 -1.48
C SER A 112 -9.36 -5.69 -0.27
N GLU A 113 -8.79 -6.31 0.77
CA GLU A 113 -9.47 -6.73 2.00
C GLU A 113 -10.17 -5.58 2.70
N ALA A 114 -9.60 -4.40 2.66
CA ALA A 114 -10.15 -3.23 3.35
C ALA A 114 -11.48 -2.74 2.76
N ASP A 115 -11.74 -3.06 1.50
CA ASP A 115 -13.02 -2.79 0.83
C ASP A 115 -13.90 -4.05 0.70
N GLY A 116 -13.51 -5.16 1.33
CA GLY A 116 -14.21 -6.44 1.22
C GLY A 116 -14.13 -7.07 -0.17
N LEU A 117 -13.12 -6.69 -0.95
CA LEU A 117 -12.84 -7.15 -2.31
C LEU A 117 -11.47 -7.84 -2.37
N SER A 118 -11.24 -8.80 -1.47
CA SER A 118 -9.97 -9.50 -1.29
C SER A 118 -9.34 -9.92 -2.61
N GLY A 119 -8.13 -9.44 -2.87
CA GLY A 119 -7.38 -9.73 -4.08
C GLY A 119 -7.56 -8.74 -5.23
N LEU A 120 -8.35 -7.68 -5.07
CA LEU A 120 -8.54 -6.63 -6.06
C LEU A 120 -7.93 -5.30 -5.57
N ILE A 121 -7.08 -4.69 -6.38
CA ILE A 121 -6.61 -3.32 -6.20
C ILE A 121 -6.96 -2.52 -7.44
N VAL A 122 -7.50 -1.33 -7.26
CA VAL A 122 -7.81 -0.40 -8.36
C VAL A 122 -7.27 0.97 -8.01
N ASP A 123 -6.29 1.43 -8.79
CA ASP A 123 -5.78 2.80 -8.72
C ASP A 123 -6.29 3.62 -9.89
N ARG A 124 -6.72 4.85 -9.61
CA ARG A 124 -7.09 5.82 -10.63
C ARG A 124 -5.97 6.85 -10.78
N TYR A 125 -5.65 7.14 -12.02
CA TYR A 125 -4.78 8.24 -12.44
C TYR A 125 -5.54 9.10 -13.47
N GLY A 126 -6.01 10.27 -13.03
CA GLY A 126 -6.86 11.09 -13.87
C GLY A 126 -8.12 10.34 -14.31
N ARG A 127 -8.23 10.10 -15.62
CA ARG A 127 -9.35 9.37 -16.24
C ARG A 127 -9.05 7.89 -16.55
N HIS A 128 -7.93 7.34 -16.10
CA HIS A 128 -7.55 5.95 -16.35
C HIS A 128 -7.52 5.14 -15.06
N LEU A 129 -7.81 3.85 -15.17
CA LEU A 129 -7.71 2.91 -14.06
C LEU A 129 -6.59 1.90 -14.32
N VAL A 130 -5.84 1.60 -13.25
CA VAL A 130 -4.89 0.50 -13.20
C VAL A 130 -5.42 -0.54 -12.22
N VAL A 131 -5.72 -1.72 -12.72
CA VAL A 131 -6.26 -2.84 -11.95
C VAL A 131 -5.16 -3.85 -11.67
N GLN A 132 -5.00 -4.23 -10.41
CA GLN A 132 -4.14 -5.35 -10.03
C GLN A 132 -4.99 -6.51 -9.52
N VAL A 133 -4.68 -7.69 -10.02
CA VAL A 133 -5.28 -8.96 -9.62
C VAL A 133 -4.27 -9.70 -8.75
N THR A 134 -4.65 -10.03 -7.51
CA THR A 134 -3.77 -10.75 -6.58
C THR A 134 -4.43 -12.02 -6.00
N ALA A 135 -5.58 -12.43 -6.54
CA ALA A 135 -6.28 -13.63 -6.14
C ALA A 135 -7.05 -14.28 -7.30
N LEU A 136 -7.12 -15.61 -7.31
CA LEU A 136 -7.88 -16.38 -8.28
C LEU A 136 -9.35 -15.94 -8.35
N ALA A 137 -9.95 -15.66 -7.20
CA ALA A 137 -11.34 -15.23 -7.09
C ALA A 137 -11.66 -14.01 -7.97
N VAL A 138 -10.73 -13.04 -7.98
CA VAL A 138 -10.81 -11.81 -8.79
C VAL A 138 -10.47 -12.11 -10.25
N GLY A 139 -9.41 -12.89 -10.49
CA GLY A 139 -8.98 -13.24 -11.85
C GLY A 139 -10.08 -13.94 -12.67
N ARG A 140 -10.82 -14.87 -12.05
CA ARG A 140 -11.95 -15.56 -12.67
C ARG A 140 -13.15 -14.64 -12.97
N ARG A 141 -13.23 -13.48 -12.33
CA ARG A 141 -14.33 -12.50 -12.46
C ARG A 141 -13.88 -11.18 -13.08
N LEU A 142 -12.68 -11.16 -13.64
CA LEU A 142 -12.06 -9.91 -14.11
C LEU A 142 -12.94 -9.19 -15.14
N ASP A 143 -13.53 -9.90 -16.09
CA ASP A 143 -14.37 -9.27 -17.13
C ASP A 143 -15.64 -8.65 -16.53
N THR A 144 -16.27 -9.29 -15.55
CA THR A 144 -17.40 -8.71 -14.81
C THR A 144 -16.97 -7.46 -14.02
N ILE A 145 -15.82 -7.53 -13.32
CA ILE A 145 -15.27 -6.41 -12.55
C ILE A 145 -14.96 -5.23 -13.47
N VAL A 146 -14.32 -5.47 -14.62
CA VAL A 146 -13.99 -4.42 -15.60
C VAL A 146 -15.26 -3.75 -16.12
N ARG A 147 -16.30 -4.52 -16.48
CA ARG A 147 -17.59 -3.99 -16.92
C ARG A 147 -18.24 -3.11 -15.84
N ILE A 148 -18.24 -3.57 -14.59
CA ILE A 148 -18.79 -2.77 -13.47
C ILE A 148 -17.98 -1.50 -13.24
N LEU A 149 -16.64 -1.55 -13.25
CA LEU A 149 -15.78 -0.39 -13.12
C LEU A 149 -16.01 0.61 -14.26
N ALA A 150 -16.17 0.14 -15.49
CA ALA A 150 -16.51 1.00 -16.64
C ALA A 150 -17.82 1.77 -16.42
N ASP A 151 -18.85 1.07 -15.90
CA ASP A 151 -20.16 1.69 -15.60
C ASP A 151 -20.10 2.69 -14.44
N VAL A 152 -19.43 2.33 -13.33
CA VAL A 152 -19.45 3.08 -12.07
C VAL A 152 -18.52 4.29 -12.10
N VAL A 153 -17.35 4.15 -12.74
CA VAL A 153 -16.28 5.17 -12.74
C VAL A 153 -16.25 5.95 -14.05
N GLN A 154 -16.71 5.37 -15.16
CA GLN A 154 -16.69 5.92 -16.51
C GLN A 154 -15.27 6.41 -16.93
N PRO A 155 -14.26 5.54 -16.81
CA PRO A 155 -12.89 5.88 -17.18
C PRO A 155 -12.74 5.94 -18.71
N ARG A 156 -11.68 6.60 -19.20
CA ARG A 156 -11.28 6.50 -20.60
C ARG A 156 -10.68 5.15 -20.94
N GLY A 157 -9.95 4.57 -20.00
CA GLY A 157 -9.33 3.26 -20.17
C GLY A 157 -9.09 2.54 -18.86
N ILE A 158 -9.06 1.22 -18.93
CA ILE A 158 -8.72 0.31 -17.84
C ILE A 158 -7.59 -0.58 -18.32
N VAL A 159 -6.50 -0.60 -17.55
CA VAL A 159 -5.34 -1.45 -17.79
C VAL A 159 -5.16 -2.39 -16.61
N VAL A 160 -4.90 -3.66 -16.91
CA VAL A 160 -4.57 -4.69 -15.91
C VAL A 160 -3.06 -4.83 -15.81
N ARG A 161 -2.55 -4.98 -14.59
CA ARG A 161 -1.17 -5.35 -14.28
C ARG A 161 -1.14 -6.53 -13.35
N THR A 162 -0.31 -7.50 -13.66
CA THR A 162 -0.15 -8.72 -12.87
C THR A 162 1.28 -8.87 -12.37
N ASP A 163 1.45 -9.54 -11.24
CA ASP A 163 2.75 -9.97 -10.74
C ASP A 163 2.89 -11.47 -11.04
N ALA A 164 3.89 -11.85 -11.82
CA ALA A 164 4.08 -13.23 -12.27
C ALA A 164 4.20 -14.22 -11.09
N LYS A 165 4.82 -13.83 -9.99
CA LYS A 165 4.96 -14.68 -8.78
C LYS A 165 3.60 -14.88 -8.10
N ILE A 166 2.80 -13.82 -8.01
CA ILE A 166 1.44 -13.90 -7.44
C ILE A 166 0.56 -14.74 -8.35
N MET A 167 0.60 -14.52 -9.66
CA MET A 167 -0.19 -15.30 -10.62
C MET A 167 0.14 -16.80 -10.51
N GLN A 168 1.42 -17.16 -10.49
CA GLN A 168 1.85 -18.53 -10.32
C GLN A 168 1.35 -19.14 -8.97
N ALA A 169 1.45 -18.38 -7.87
CA ALA A 169 1.00 -18.84 -6.55
C ALA A 169 -0.53 -19.02 -6.46
N GLU A 170 -1.29 -18.24 -7.22
CA GLU A 170 -2.75 -18.30 -7.28
C GLU A 170 -3.26 -19.24 -8.38
N GLY A 171 -2.38 -19.77 -9.25
CA GLY A 171 -2.74 -20.65 -10.36
C GLY A 171 -3.44 -19.92 -11.50
N LEU A 172 -3.07 -18.66 -11.72
CA LEU A 172 -3.56 -17.81 -12.80
C LEU A 172 -2.48 -17.59 -13.85
N GLU A 173 -2.92 -17.43 -15.09
CA GLU A 173 -2.07 -16.91 -16.16
C GLU A 173 -2.00 -15.38 -16.07
N PRO A 174 -0.82 -14.78 -16.33
CA PRO A 174 -0.69 -13.33 -16.42
C PRO A 174 -1.62 -12.76 -17.51
N ARG A 175 -2.28 -11.65 -17.18
CA ARG A 175 -3.14 -10.94 -18.12
C ARG A 175 -2.87 -9.44 -17.98
N ASP A 176 -1.84 -8.96 -18.69
CA ASP A 176 -1.44 -7.56 -18.69
C ASP A 176 -2.00 -6.84 -19.93
N GLY A 177 -2.19 -5.54 -19.82
CA GLY A 177 -2.55 -4.66 -20.92
C GLY A 177 -3.93 -4.03 -20.80
N VAL A 178 -4.36 -3.39 -21.89
CA VAL A 178 -5.64 -2.70 -21.98
C VAL A 178 -6.78 -3.71 -22.04
N VAL A 179 -7.75 -3.57 -21.14
CA VAL A 179 -8.94 -4.43 -21.07
C VAL A 179 -10.23 -3.66 -21.35
N TYR A 180 -10.16 -2.32 -21.35
CA TYR A 180 -11.28 -1.45 -21.70
C TYR A 180 -10.76 -0.09 -22.20
N GLY A 181 -11.37 0.46 -23.27
CA GLY A 181 -11.14 1.81 -23.78
C GLY A 181 -9.71 2.09 -24.25
N GLU A 182 -9.17 3.25 -23.86
CA GLU A 182 -7.89 3.75 -24.32
C GLU A 182 -6.71 3.18 -23.49
N PRO A 183 -5.50 3.05 -24.08
CA PRO A 183 -4.29 2.71 -23.33
C PRO A 183 -3.95 3.82 -22.33
N LEU A 184 -3.13 3.47 -21.32
CA LEU A 184 -2.54 4.47 -20.45
C LEU A 184 -1.67 5.43 -21.26
N PRO A 185 -1.75 6.76 -21.03
CA PRO A 185 -0.77 7.68 -21.53
C PRO A 185 0.64 7.31 -21.03
N ALA A 186 1.66 7.46 -21.87
CA ALA A 186 3.04 7.21 -21.47
C ALA A 186 3.45 8.04 -20.24
N GLU A 187 2.99 9.28 -20.22
CA GLU A 187 3.13 10.18 -19.07
C GLU A 187 1.75 10.65 -18.60
N THR A 188 1.51 10.56 -17.31
CA THR A 188 0.30 11.07 -16.68
C THR A 188 0.66 12.13 -15.66
N GLU A 189 0.04 13.29 -15.76
CA GLU A 189 0.18 14.34 -14.76
C GLU A 189 -0.96 14.24 -13.74
N ILE A 190 -0.60 14.32 -12.46
CA ILE A 190 -1.56 14.35 -11.35
C ILE A 190 -1.31 15.55 -10.45
N LEU A 191 -2.37 16.02 -9.80
CA LEU A 191 -2.32 17.02 -8.75
C LEU A 191 -2.44 16.34 -7.38
N GLU A 192 -1.41 16.54 -6.52
CA GLU A 192 -1.41 16.10 -5.14
C GLU A 192 -1.09 17.27 -4.21
N ASN A 193 -2.00 17.62 -3.30
CA ASN A 193 -1.81 18.72 -2.34
C ASN A 193 -1.37 20.05 -2.98
N GLY A 194 -1.84 20.36 -4.20
CA GLY A 194 -1.46 21.57 -4.94
C GLY A 194 -0.13 21.46 -5.70
N LEU A 195 0.55 20.32 -5.66
CA LEU A 195 1.75 20.02 -6.43
C LEU A 195 1.41 19.14 -7.64
N ARG A 196 2.01 19.46 -8.79
CA ARG A 196 1.88 18.68 -10.02
C ARG A 196 2.97 17.64 -10.07
N PHE A 197 2.60 16.39 -10.33
CA PHE A 197 3.53 15.28 -10.50
C PHE A 197 3.31 14.64 -11.86
N ARG A 198 4.36 14.56 -12.65
CA ARG A 198 4.40 13.72 -13.83
C ARG A 198 4.80 12.32 -13.39
N ILE A 199 4.05 11.32 -13.82
CA ILE A 199 4.19 9.92 -13.42
C ILE A 199 4.33 9.06 -14.66
N ASP A 200 5.37 8.23 -14.69
CA ASP A 200 5.53 7.17 -15.69
C ASP A 200 4.66 5.97 -15.28
N LEU A 201 3.55 5.78 -15.99
CA LEU A 201 2.68 4.63 -15.81
C LEU A 201 3.06 3.46 -16.75
N GLY A 202 3.99 3.63 -17.69
CA GLY A 202 4.39 2.60 -18.64
C GLY A 202 5.25 1.51 -17.99
N GLU A 203 6.35 1.90 -17.37
CA GLU A 203 7.36 1.01 -16.78
C GLU A 203 7.44 1.10 -15.25
N GLY A 204 6.61 1.93 -14.61
CA GLY A 204 6.67 2.22 -13.17
C GLY A 204 6.44 0.98 -12.30
N GLN A 205 7.11 0.93 -11.15
CA GLN A 205 6.91 -0.13 -10.16
C GLN A 205 5.43 -0.24 -9.75
N LYS A 206 4.86 -1.43 -9.85
CA LYS A 206 3.51 -1.81 -9.45
C LYS A 206 2.39 -0.89 -9.98
N THR A 207 2.18 0.30 -9.39
CA THR A 207 1.12 1.24 -9.77
C THR A 207 1.62 2.63 -10.15
N GLY A 208 2.93 2.88 -10.22
CA GLY A 208 3.54 4.13 -10.71
C GLY A 208 3.84 5.18 -9.66
N TYR A 209 3.04 5.36 -8.60
CA TYR A 209 3.23 6.36 -7.55
C TYR A 209 2.72 5.87 -6.19
N TYR A 210 3.35 6.30 -5.10
CA TYR A 210 2.98 5.89 -3.74
C TYR A 210 1.87 6.80 -3.18
N LEU A 211 0.63 6.50 -3.55
CA LEU A 211 -0.56 7.27 -3.15
C LEU A 211 -0.83 7.22 -1.64
N ASP A 212 -0.41 6.15 -1.00
CA ASP A 212 -0.56 5.90 0.44
C ASP A 212 0.20 6.91 1.32
N GLN A 213 1.25 7.55 0.79
CA GLN A 213 2.05 8.56 1.50
C GLN A 213 1.53 10.01 1.34
N ARG A 214 0.47 10.24 0.56
CA ARG A 214 -0.06 11.60 0.26
C ARG A 214 -0.22 12.47 1.49
N GLU A 215 -0.95 11.98 2.49
CA GLU A 215 -1.21 12.75 3.70
C GLU A 215 0.03 12.85 4.60
N ASN A 216 0.90 11.85 4.56
CA ASN A 216 2.16 11.89 5.31
C ASN A 216 3.10 12.96 4.75
N ARG A 217 3.19 13.11 3.42
CA ARG A 217 3.95 14.20 2.77
C ARG A 217 3.46 15.58 3.20
N ARG A 218 2.14 15.79 3.20
CA ARG A 218 1.52 17.06 3.59
C ARG A 218 1.77 17.39 5.06
N ILE A 219 1.57 16.43 5.96
CA ILE A 219 1.76 16.64 7.40
C ILE A 219 3.24 16.79 7.73
N ALA A 220 4.12 15.95 7.19
CA ALA A 220 5.56 16.07 7.40
C ALA A 220 6.07 17.47 6.99
N ALA A 221 5.60 17.99 5.86
CA ALA A 221 5.97 19.30 5.36
C ALA A 221 5.67 20.43 6.37
N SER A 222 4.57 20.35 7.14
CA SER A 222 4.20 21.39 8.11
C SER A 222 5.24 21.60 9.24
N TYR A 223 6.17 20.67 9.43
CA TYR A 223 7.26 20.73 10.40
C TYR A 223 8.59 21.23 9.81
N MET A 224 8.65 21.63 8.51
CA MET A 224 9.91 21.87 7.80
C MET A 224 10.22 23.34 7.47
N ARG A 225 9.42 24.30 7.99
CA ARG A 225 9.61 25.73 7.73
C ARG A 225 11.03 26.20 8.13
N ASP A 226 11.68 26.89 7.20
CA ASP A 226 13.02 27.50 7.34
C ASP A 226 14.15 26.48 7.67
N ARG A 227 13.87 25.17 7.52
CA ARG A 227 14.83 24.10 7.80
C ARG A 227 15.62 23.70 6.55
N ARG A 228 16.83 23.22 6.77
CA ARG A 228 17.58 22.42 5.81
C ARG A 228 17.09 20.98 5.93
N VAL A 229 16.59 20.40 4.84
CA VAL A 229 15.92 19.10 4.83
C VAL A 229 16.73 18.08 4.02
N LEU A 230 16.88 16.87 4.53
CA LEU A 230 17.43 15.71 3.84
C LEU A 230 16.34 14.67 3.64
N ASP A 231 16.04 14.31 2.39
CA ASP A 231 15.03 13.31 2.01
C ASP A 231 15.73 12.07 1.46
N ILE A 232 15.76 11.00 2.24
CA ILE A 232 16.44 9.73 1.91
C ILE A 232 15.44 8.74 1.32
N CYS A 233 15.80 8.15 0.17
CA CYS A 233 14.94 7.36 -0.69
C CYS A 233 13.79 8.21 -1.27
N CYS A 234 14.14 9.37 -1.82
CA CYS A 234 13.18 10.40 -2.24
C CYS A 234 12.33 10.01 -3.46
N TYR A 235 12.69 8.95 -4.18
CA TYR A 235 12.02 8.47 -5.39
C TYR A 235 11.82 9.61 -6.41
N VAL A 236 10.57 9.91 -6.80
CA VAL A 236 10.23 11.00 -7.72
C VAL A 236 10.04 12.36 -7.02
N GLY A 237 10.57 12.52 -5.81
CA GLY A 237 10.62 13.78 -5.07
C GLY A 237 9.37 14.12 -4.25
N GLY A 238 8.51 13.16 -3.93
CA GLY A 238 7.24 13.44 -3.26
C GLY A 238 7.38 14.19 -1.93
N PHE A 239 8.22 13.71 -0.99
CA PHE A 239 8.50 14.42 0.26
C PHE A 239 9.35 15.67 0.04
N SER A 240 10.35 15.59 -0.87
CA SER A 240 11.23 16.73 -1.19
C SER A 240 10.45 17.95 -1.65
N LEU A 241 9.52 17.77 -2.61
CA LEU A 241 8.73 18.87 -3.17
C LEU A 241 7.70 19.39 -2.18
N ALA A 242 7.09 18.49 -1.38
CA ALA A 242 6.20 18.88 -0.30
C ALA A 242 6.94 19.72 0.76
N ALA A 243 8.15 19.32 1.16
CA ALA A 243 8.99 20.07 2.09
C ALA A 243 9.31 21.48 1.57
N ALA A 244 9.71 21.57 0.30
CA ALA A 244 10.06 22.85 -0.33
C ALA A 244 8.85 23.79 -0.47
N ARG A 245 7.74 23.32 -1.06
CA ARG A 245 6.61 24.18 -1.45
C ARG A 245 5.60 24.36 -0.35
N LEU A 246 5.18 23.26 0.31
CA LEU A 246 4.16 23.30 1.37
C LEU A 246 4.79 23.62 2.72
N GLY A 247 5.98 23.08 2.98
CA GLY A 247 6.69 23.25 4.23
C GLY A 247 7.43 24.55 4.35
N GLY A 248 7.79 25.20 3.25
CA GLY A 248 8.66 26.38 3.25
C GLY A 248 10.08 26.07 3.73
N ALA A 249 10.58 24.88 3.39
CA ALA A 249 11.97 24.52 3.71
C ALA A 249 12.94 25.48 3.03
N ARG A 250 14.04 25.81 3.71
CA ARG A 250 15.06 26.71 3.17
C ARG A 250 15.86 26.05 2.05
N GLU A 251 16.20 24.81 2.20
CA GLU A 251 16.94 23.96 1.26
C GLU A 251 16.48 22.50 1.43
N VAL A 252 16.36 21.77 0.34
CA VAL A 252 16.05 20.34 0.35
C VAL A 252 17.09 19.58 -0.48
N ILE A 253 17.57 18.47 0.07
CA ILE A 253 18.46 17.52 -0.63
C ILE A 253 17.71 16.18 -0.69
N GLY A 254 17.34 15.72 -1.90
CA GLY A 254 16.75 14.42 -2.14
C GLY A 254 17.82 13.41 -2.58
N ILE A 255 17.83 12.25 -1.96
CA ILE A 255 18.75 11.15 -2.26
C ILE A 255 17.97 9.93 -2.73
N ASP A 256 18.38 9.33 -3.83
CA ASP A 256 17.89 8.04 -4.31
C ASP A 256 18.96 7.29 -5.09
N GLY A 257 18.90 5.97 -5.09
CA GLY A 257 19.81 5.12 -5.87
C GLY A 257 19.45 5.04 -7.35
N SER A 258 18.23 5.41 -7.74
CA SER A 258 17.70 5.32 -9.10
C SER A 258 17.84 6.63 -9.85
N GLU A 259 18.74 6.69 -10.86
CA GLU A 259 18.87 7.88 -11.71
C GLU A 259 17.56 8.21 -12.43
N LYS A 260 16.83 7.19 -12.94
CA LYS A 260 15.54 7.38 -13.59
C LYS A 260 14.52 8.07 -12.67
N ALA A 261 14.49 7.70 -11.37
CA ALA A 261 13.62 8.34 -10.39
C ALA A 261 14.03 9.79 -10.12
N LEU A 262 15.33 10.06 -10.07
CA LEU A 262 15.87 11.41 -9.86
C LEU A 262 15.66 12.33 -11.06
N GLU A 263 15.76 11.81 -12.29
CA GLU A 263 15.40 12.57 -13.51
C GLU A 263 13.93 13.01 -13.44
N GLN A 264 13.04 12.08 -13.03
CA GLN A 264 11.63 12.40 -12.83
C GLN A 264 11.41 13.39 -11.67
N ALA A 265 12.18 13.29 -10.58
CA ALA A 265 12.13 14.22 -9.46
C ALA A 265 12.54 15.65 -9.88
N ARG A 266 13.60 15.78 -10.70
CA ARG A 266 14.04 17.07 -11.28
C ARG A 266 12.97 17.66 -12.21
N ALA A 267 12.35 16.82 -13.06
CA ALA A 267 11.25 17.24 -13.92
C ALA A 267 10.03 17.71 -13.10
N ASN A 268 9.71 17.02 -12.02
CA ASN A 268 8.62 17.41 -11.12
C ASN A 268 8.95 18.71 -10.36
N ALA A 269 10.19 18.95 -9.96
CA ALA A 269 10.60 20.21 -9.36
C ALA A 269 10.44 21.37 -10.35
N ALA A 270 10.89 21.21 -11.59
CA ALA A 270 10.73 22.20 -12.65
C ALA A 270 9.26 22.46 -12.97
N LEU A 271 8.41 21.41 -13.02
CA LEU A 271 6.96 21.52 -13.27
C LEU A 271 6.23 22.39 -12.23
N ASN A 272 6.80 22.52 -11.03
CA ASN A 272 6.25 23.30 -9.92
C ASN A 272 7.05 24.59 -9.62
N ASP A 273 7.98 24.99 -10.46
CA ASP A 273 8.85 26.16 -10.27
C ASP A 273 9.60 26.14 -8.91
N ILE A 274 10.06 24.96 -8.48
CA ILE A 274 10.77 24.77 -7.21
C ILE A 274 12.29 24.77 -7.50
N GLN A 275 13.03 25.73 -6.93
CA GLN A 275 14.46 25.93 -7.19
C GLN A 275 15.35 25.59 -5.97
N ASN A 276 14.78 25.49 -4.77
CA ASN A 276 15.51 25.23 -3.53
C ASN A 276 15.63 23.73 -3.21
N VAL A 277 15.51 22.87 -4.23
CA VAL A 277 15.68 21.42 -4.14
C VAL A 277 16.79 20.97 -5.07
N ARG A 278 17.69 20.10 -4.58
CA ARG A 278 18.63 19.38 -5.42
C ARG A 278 18.51 17.88 -5.19
N PHE A 279 18.83 17.08 -6.20
CA PHE A 279 18.75 15.63 -6.17
C PHE A 279 20.10 15.01 -6.48
N GLU A 280 20.54 14.07 -5.63
CA GLU A 280 21.84 13.40 -5.69
C GLU A 280 21.64 11.89 -5.77
N LYS A 281 22.34 11.21 -6.69
CA LYS A 281 22.31 9.75 -6.82
C LYS A 281 23.32 9.13 -5.86
N GLU A 282 22.82 8.41 -4.86
CA GLU A 282 23.67 7.75 -3.87
C GLU A 282 22.88 6.62 -3.19
N ASP A 283 23.58 5.59 -2.69
CA ASP A 283 22.95 4.63 -1.75
C ASP A 283 22.57 5.34 -0.45
N CYS A 284 21.48 4.96 0.15
CA CYS A 284 20.95 5.64 1.33
C CYS A 284 21.86 5.54 2.56
N PHE A 285 22.55 4.42 2.74
CA PHE A 285 23.48 4.23 3.86
C PHE A 285 24.79 5.00 3.61
N ASP A 286 25.35 4.92 2.40
CA ASP A 286 26.56 5.64 2.02
C ASP A 286 26.35 7.16 2.12
N ALA A 287 25.18 7.64 1.69
CA ALA A 287 24.80 9.04 1.77
C ALA A 287 24.78 9.59 3.20
N LEU A 288 24.25 8.81 4.15
CA LEU A 288 24.25 9.19 5.56
C LEU A 288 25.64 9.10 6.19
N GLU A 289 26.41 8.05 5.88
CA GLU A 289 27.78 7.87 6.40
C GLU A 289 28.71 8.99 5.93
N ARG A 290 28.66 9.35 4.64
CA ARG A 290 29.45 10.45 4.10
C ARG A 290 29.16 11.78 4.79
N ARG A 291 27.87 12.09 5.03
CA ARG A 291 27.47 13.33 5.70
C ARG A 291 27.85 13.36 7.19
N LEU A 292 27.79 12.21 7.85
CA LEU A 292 28.29 12.08 9.24
C LEU A 292 29.80 12.32 9.31
N ALA A 293 30.58 11.79 8.36
CA ALA A 293 32.03 11.94 8.34
C ALA A 293 32.47 13.40 8.21
N VAL A 294 31.69 14.25 7.53
CA VAL A 294 31.98 15.68 7.37
C VAL A 294 31.24 16.56 8.38
N GLY A 295 30.48 15.97 9.31
CA GLY A 295 29.80 16.70 10.39
C GLY A 295 28.60 17.53 9.92
N GLU A 296 27.98 17.21 8.77
CA GLU A 296 26.77 17.91 8.31
C GLU A 296 25.62 17.77 9.32
N LYS A 297 24.77 18.80 9.35
CA LYS A 297 23.54 18.80 10.17
C LYS A 297 22.33 19.26 9.37
N PHE A 298 21.16 18.76 9.77
CA PHE A 298 19.89 19.04 9.12
C PHE A 298 18.81 19.39 10.15
N GLY A 299 18.00 20.37 9.83
CA GLY A 299 16.85 20.74 10.66
C GLY A 299 15.71 19.74 10.54
N ALA A 300 15.63 18.98 9.41
CA ALA A 300 14.70 17.87 9.25
C ALA A 300 15.30 16.78 8.36
N ILE A 301 14.93 15.52 8.64
CA ILE A 301 15.32 14.35 7.82
C ILE A 301 14.09 13.48 7.59
N VAL A 302 13.89 13.07 6.34
CA VAL A 302 12.88 12.09 5.94
C VAL A 302 13.58 10.77 5.60
N LEU A 303 13.05 9.68 6.11
CA LEU A 303 13.44 8.30 5.80
C LEU A 303 12.21 7.53 5.30
N ASP A 304 12.10 7.31 4.00
CA ASP A 304 11.04 6.49 3.40
C ASP A 304 11.66 5.35 2.56
N PRO A 305 12.39 4.43 3.22
CA PRO A 305 13.11 3.38 2.54
C PRO A 305 12.17 2.33 1.95
N PRO A 306 12.63 1.57 0.93
CA PRO A 306 11.89 0.44 0.40
C PRO A 306 11.67 -0.64 1.46
N ARG A 307 10.80 -1.60 1.16
CA ARG A 307 10.48 -2.70 2.06
C ARG A 307 11.70 -3.59 2.35
N PHE A 308 12.17 -3.59 3.60
CA PHE A 308 13.29 -4.45 4.03
C PHE A 308 12.86 -5.88 4.41
N ALA A 309 11.64 -6.09 4.91
CA ALA A 309 11.15 -7.44 5.27
C ALA A 309 10.13 -7.95 4.27
N GLY A 310 10.51 -8.96 3.48
CA GLY A 310 9.62 -9.66 2.55
C GLY A 310 8.87 -10.84 3.19
N ASN A 311 9.45 -11.48 4.22
CA ASN A 311 8.90 -12.63 4.91
C ASN A 311 9.15 -12.54 6.42
N LYS A 312 8.58 -13.48 7.18
CA LYS A 312 8.69 -13.50 8.66
C LYS A 312 10.13 -13.65 9.15
N GLN A 313 10.95 -14.44 8.47
CA GLN A 313 12.36 -14.71 8.85
C GLN A 313 13.27 -13.49 8.64
N ALA A 314 12.85 -12.53 7.77
CA ALA A 314 13.59 -11.32 7.48
C ALA A 314 13.26 -10.14 8.44
N VAL A 315 12.36 -10.31 9.42
CA VAL A 315 11.92 -9.21 10.31
C VAL A 315 13.07 -8.68 11.14
N ASP A 316 13.86 -9.55 11.78
CA ASP A 316 15.00 -9.14 12.61
C ASP A 316 16.09 -8.42 11.78
N GLN A 317 16.33 -8.89 10.56
CA GLN A 317 17.26 -8.25 9.65
C GLN A 317 16.75 -6.86 9.23
N ALA A 318 15.47 -6.76 8.94
CA ALA A 318 14.84 -5.48 8.61
C ALA A 318 14.90 -4.50 9.77
N LEU A 319 14.62 -4.93 11.00
CA LEU A 319 14.72 -4.09 12.19
C LEU A 319 16.15 -3.60 12.43
N ARG A 320 17.16 -4.43 12.19
CA ARG A 320 18.57 -3.99 12.24
C ARG A 320 18.88 -2.93 11.17
N ALA A 321 18.38 -3.09 9.95
CA ALA A 321 18.55 -2.11 8.88
C ALA A 321 17.83 -0.78 9.21
N TYR A 322 16.59 -0.84 9.68
CA TYR A 322 15.85 0.35 10.16
C TYR A 322 16.59 1.03 11.32
N HIS A 323 17.10 0.26 12.29
CA HIS A 323 17.86 0.82 13.41
C HIS A 323 19.11 1.56 12.94
N ARG A 324 19.93 0.96 12.04
CA ARG A 324 21.13 1.59 11.49
C ARG A 324 20.77 2.90 10.77
N LEU A 325 19.76 2.87 9.88
CA LEU A 325 19.33 4.02 9.10
C LEU A 325 18.83 5.16 10.00
N ASN A 326 17.95 4.86 10.95
CA ASN A 326 17.40 5.84 11.88
C ASN A 326 18.46 6.40 12.84
N ARG A 327 19.40 5.56 13.31
CA ARG A 327 20.51 6.02 14.15
C ARG A 327 21.34 7.10 13.45
N MET A 328 21.78 6.84 12.22
CA MET A 328 22.56 7.79 11.45
C MET A 328 21.80 9.09 11.17
N ALA A 329 20.50 8.98 10.85
CA ALA A 329 19.66 10.15 10.68
C ALA A 329 19.55 11.00 11.96
N VAL A 330 19.34 10.37 13.13
CA VAL A 330 19.28 11.08 14.41
C VAL A 330 20.61 11.76 14.75
N GLU A 331 21.74 11.10 14.44
CA GLU A 331 23.08 11.70 14.61
C GLU A 331 23.32 12.93 13.71
N LEU A 332 22.65 13.00 12.54
CA LEU A 332 22.70 14.14 11.61
C LEU A 332 21.72 15.27 11.95
N LEU A 333 20.73 15.04 12.83
CA LEU A 333 19.77 16.08 13.20
C LEU A 333 20.42 17.18 14.05
N GLU A 334 20.03 18.42 13.78
CA GLU A 334 20.21 19.55 14.71
C GLU A 334 19.47 19.31 16.04
N PRO A 335 19.85 19.94 17.15
CA PRO A 335 19.02 19.93 18.36
C PRO A 335 17.62 20.46 18.08
N GLY A 336 16.58 19.71 18.48
CA GLY A 336 15.18 20.04 18.16
C GLY A 336 14.80 19.83 16.70
N GLY A 337 15.62 19.10 15.96
CA GLY A 337 15.35 18.72 14.57
C GLY A 337 14.21 17.72 14.43
N ILE A 338 13.67 17.58 13.24
CA ILE A 338 12.53 16.71 12.92
C ILE A 338 13.01 15.47 12.15
N LEU A 339 12.63 14.30 12.65
CA LEU A 339 12.77 13.03 11.94
C LEU A 339 11.39 12.57 11.47
N VAL A 340 11.21 12.42 10.17
CA VAL A 340 10.09 11.68 9.58
C VAL A 340 10.62 10.31 9.18
N THR A 341 10.06 9.25 9.76
CA THR A 341 10.56 7.90 9.48
C THR A 341 9.42 6.94 9.17
N CYS A 342 9.55 6.22 8.05
CA CYS A 342 8.52 5.35 7.51
C CYS A 342 8.99 3.89 7.42
N SER A 343 8.01 2.98 7.46
CA SER A 343 8.19 1.57 7.11
C SER A 343 6.95 1.04 6.41
N CYS A 344 7.12 0.56 5.19
CA CYS A 344 6.09 -0.17 4.42
C CYS A 344 6.18 -1.70 4.57
N SER A 345 6.98 -2.20 5.51
CA SER A 345 7.12 -3.63 5.79
C SER A 345 5.93 -4.14 6.62
N GLY A 346 4.95 -4.76 5.98
CA GLY A 346 3.72 -5.25 6.65
C GLY A 346 3.97 -6.31 7.74
N ARG A 347 5.18 -6.92 7.80
CA ARG A 347 5.57 -7.88 8.86
C ARG A 347 6.22 -7.22 10.07
N VAL A 348 6.68 -6.00 9.93
CA VAL A 348 7.16 -5.16 11.04
C VAL A 348 5.95 -4.46 11.61
N THR A 349 5.58 -4.79 12.83
CA THR A 349 4.43 -4.17 13.51
C THR A 349 4.77 -2.72 13.93
N ARG A 350 3.76 -1.97 14.32
CA ARG A 350 3.93 -0.61 14.88
C ARG A 350 4.75 -0.67 16.16
N ASP A 351 4.49 -1.66 17.02
CA ASP A 351 5.22 -1.86 18.27
C ASP A 351 6.68 -2.24 18.04
N ASP A 352 6.97 -3.14 17.06
CA ASP A 352 8.35 -3.47 16.67
C ASP A 352 9.11 -2.21 16.24
N PHE A 353 8.46 -1.34 15.46
CA PHE A 353 9.08 -0.13 14.97
C PHE A 353 9.31 0.90 16.09
N LEU A 354 8.38 1.03 17.03
CA LEU A 354 8.55 1.86 18.24
C LEU A 354 9.69 1.37 19.13
N HIS A 355 9.79 0.06 19.37
CA HIS A 355 10.91 -0.52 20.12
C HIS A 355 12.26 -0.28 19.42
N MET A 356 12.29 -0.38 18.10
CA MET A 356 13.47 -0.05 17.30
C MET A 356 13.88 1.42 17.50
N LEU A 357 12.92 2.37 17.45
CA LEU A 357 13.19 3.80 17.67
C LEU A 357 13.65 4.09 19.12
N ALA A 358 13.12 3.38 20.11
CA ALA A 358 13.63 3.46 21.50
C ALA A 358 15.10 3.01 21.59
N GLY A 359 15.48 1.95 20.89
CA GLY A 359 16.88 1.53 20.77
C GLY A 359 17.77 2.59 20.09
N VAL A 360 17.27 3.30 19.08
CA VAL A 360 17.96 4.42 18.44
C VAL A 360 18.17 5.56 19.43
N SER A 361 17.13 5.96 20.17
CA SER A 361 17.20 7.00 21.22
C SER A 361 18.28 6.65 22.26
N GLN A 362 18.29 5.43 22.77
CA GLN A 362 19.29 4.93 23.71
C GLN A 362 20.72 5.00 23.13
N LYS A 363 20.90 4.51 21.89
CA LYS A 363 22.24 4.44 21.25
C LYS A 363 22.83 5.82 20.96
N THR A 364 21.99 6.77 20.54
CA THR A 364 22.40 8.13 20.21
C THR A 364 22.44 9.06 21.43
N ARG A 365 21.91 8.62 22.59
CA ARG A 365 21.71 9.44 23.81
C ARG A 365 20.90 10.71 23.53
N ARG A 366 19.97 10.64 22.57
CA ARG A 366 19.04 11.74 22.24
C ARG A 366 17.60 11.33 22.56
N ASN A 367 16.86 12.20 23.17
CA ASN A 367 15.43 12.00 23.42
C ASN A 367 14.67 12.21 22.10
N LEU A 368 13.86 11.23 21.70
CA LEU A 368 12.96 11.34 20.57
C LEU A 368 11.53 11.49 21.09
N GLN A 369 10.91 12.62 20.80
CA GLN A 369 9.50 12.87 21.09
C GLN A 369 8.68 12.59 19.84
N ILE A 370 7.70 11.69 19.92
CA ILE A 370 6.77 11.42 18.82
C ILE A 370 5.71 12.52 18.80
N LEU A 371 5.65 13.28 17.71
CA LEU A 371 4.65 14.31 17.47
C LEU A 371 3.43 13.74 16.73
N GLU A 372 3.67 12.82 15.78
CA GLU A 372 2.62 12.18 14.98
C GLU A 372 2.89 10.69 14.85
N GLN A 373 1.82 9.89 14.94
CA GLN A 373 1.81 8.48 14.56
C GLN A 373 0.78 8.30 13.46
N ARG A 374 1.24 7.94 12.28
CA ARG A 374 0.42 7.91 11.08
C ARG A 374 0.48 6.53 10.39
N GLY A 375 -0.51 6.27 9.58
CA GLY A 375 -0.60 5.13 8.67
C GLY A 375 -0.69 5.58 7.22
N PRO A 376 -1.27 4.74 6.35
CA PRO A 376 -1.55 5.09 4.98
C PRO A 376 -2.63 6.19 4.87
N SER A 377 -2.67 6.86 3.72
CA SER A 377 -3.73 7.84 3.40
C SER A 377 -5.12 7.20 3.44
N PRO A 378 -6.20 7.97 3.72
CA PRO A 378 -7.55 7.43 3.90
C PRO A 378 -8.13 6.66 2.70
N ASP A 379 -7.61 6.85 1.49
CA ASP A 379 -7.96 6.02 0.32
C ASP A 379 -7.36 4.61 0.37
N HIS A 380 -6.50 4.33 1.35
CA HIS A 380 -5.97 3.02 1.73
C HIS A 380 -6.45 2.65 3.14
N PRO A 381 -7.75 2.43 3.36
CA PRO A 381 -8.29 2.21 4.70
C PRO A 381 -7.71 0.96 5.35
N VAL A 382 -7.68 0.96 6.68
CA VAL A 382 -7.30 -0.20 7.48
C VAL A 382 -8.56 -0.93 7.93
N MET A 383 -8.64 -2.22 7.64
CA MET A 383 -9.73 -3.09 8.09
C MET A 383 -9.40 -3.67 9.46
N ILE A 384 -10.21 -3.36 10.47
CA ILE A 384 -9.99 -3.83 11.85
C ILE A 384 -9.93 -5.36 11.93
N SER A 385 -10.74 -6.05 11.13
CA SER A 385 -10.74 -7.53 11.07
C SER A 385 -9.62 -8.13 10.24
N CYS A 386 -8.82 -7.32 9.53
CA CYS A 386 -7.67 -7.73 8.73
C CYS A 386 -6.48 -6.78 9.00
N PRO A 387 -5.75 -6.96 10.12
CA PRO A 387 -4.65 -6.09 10.51
C PRO A 387 -3.52 -6.00 9.46
N GLU A 388 -3.41 -6.96 8.57
CA GLU A 388 -2.46 -6.96 7.46
C GLU A 388 -2.65 -5.78 6.50
N THR A 389 -3.80 -5.13 6.53
CA THR A 389 -4.06 -3.89 5.77
C THR A 389 -3.36 -2.66 6.40
N ASP A 390 -2.92 -2.69 7.67
CA ASP A 390 -2.09 -1.66 8.33
C ASP A 390 -0.60 -1.92 8.08
N TYR A 391 -0.18 -1.83 6.83
CA TYR A 391 1.20 -2.13 6.43
C TYR A 391 2.14 -0.93 6.52
N LEU A 392 1.64 0.30 6.46
CA LEU A 392 2.45 1.53 6.48
C LEU A 392 2.49 2.15 7.87
N LYS A 393 3.68 2.40 8.37
CA LYS A 393 3.96 3.17 9.58
C LYS A 393 4.73 4.42 9.18
N CYS A 394 4.31 5.58 9.67
CA CYS A 394 5.01 6.83 9.52
C CYS A 394 4.99 7.57 10.86
N PHE A 395 6.16 7.93 11.37
CA PHE A 395 6.31 8.68 12.60
C PHE A 395 6.97 10.02 12.29
N VAL A 396 6.43 11.09 12.86
CA VAL A 396 7.09 12.39 12.93
C VAL A 396 7.60 12.56 14.35
N CYS A 397 8.92 12.63 14.49
CA CYS A 397 9.59 12.76 15.78
C CYS A 397 10.37 14.06 15.86
N ARG A 398 10.52 14.61 17.09
CA ARG A 398 11.45 15.67 17.41
C ARG A 398 12.60 15.08 18.22
N GLY A 399 13.85 15.41 17.85
CA GLY A 399 15.05 14.90 18.50
C GLY A 399 16.02 15.97 18.96
#